data_715b0049e5a24f35bb7678a500b1b47d
#
_entry.id   715b0049e5a24f35bb7678a500b1b47d
#
_cell.length_a   1.000
_cell.length_b   1.000
_cell.length_c   1.000
_cell.angle_alpha   90.00
_cell.angle_beta   90.00
_cell.angle_gamma   90.00
#
_symmetry.space_group_name_H-M   'P 1'
#
loop_
_entity.id
_entity.type
_entity.pdbx_description
1 polymer ?
#
loop_
_entity_poly.entity_id
_entity_poly.type
_entity_poly.pdbx_seq_one_letter_code
_entity_poly.pdbx_strand_id
1 'polypeptide(L)'
;MKKILLLTIASVLLSGCHQSVLYKGILPAADCSGIEYSLRIDPGSGEYSLETTYLDADGPGKNVRFTSAGRFEIIGGASDSVEYYRLNPKEDTDTLYFRRVDGNTLRLVNSELQEPSIPDSYDITRVSRPCRMQ
;
A
#
# COMPACT_ATOMS: atom_id res chain seq x y z
N MET A 1 -1.90 -60.38 -13.66
CA MET A 1 -2.83 -59.25 -13.71
C MET A 1 -2.20 -58.05 -13.03
N LYS A 2 -1.80 -57.08 -13.81
CA LYS A 2 -1.24 -55.85 -13.26
C LYS A 2 -2.38 -54.92 -12.85
N LYS A 3 -2.55 -54.70 -11.56
CA LYS A 3 -3.44 -53.68 -11.05
C LYS A 3 -2.78 -52.33 -11.29
N ILE A 4 -3.28 -51.57 -12.24
CA ILE A 4 -2.87 -50.21 -12.43
C ILE A 4 -3.54 -49.40 -11.31
N LEU A 5 -2.75 -49.01 -10.32
CA LEU A 5 -3.17 -48.06 -9.30
C LEU A 5 -3.14 -46.67 -9.96
N LEU A 6 -4.29 -46.23 -10.40
CA LEU A 6 -4.48 -44.83 -10.82
C LEU A 6 -4.37 -43.96 -9.58
N LEU A 7 -3.16 -43.47 -9.33
CA LEU A 7 -2.94 -42.43 -8.37
C LEU A 7 -3.51 -41.13 -9.00
N THR A 8 -4.76 -40.86 -8.72
CA THR A 8 -5.31 -39.51 -8.98
C THR A 8 -4.64 -38.55 -8.01
N ILE A 9 -3.59 -37.92 -8.48
CA ILE A 9 -3.03 -36.75 -7.81
C ILE A 9 -4.10 -35.67 -7.91
N ALA A 10 -4.90 -35.58 -6.86
CA ALA A 10 -5.73 -34.40 -6.67
C ALA A 10 -4.78 -33.21 -6.45
N SER A 11 -4.50 -32.49 -7.52
CA SER A 11 -3.87 -31.18 -7.43
C SER A 11 -4.84 -30.28 -6.67
N VAL A 12 -4.62 -30.18 -5.38
CA VAL A 12 -5.26 -29.15 -4.57
C VAL A 12 -4.68 -27.85 -5.06
N LEU A 13 -5.39 -27.21 -6.00
CA LEU A 13 -5.16 -25.83 -6.33
C LEU A 13 -5.48 -25.02 -5.07
N LEU A 14 -4.49 -24.84 -4.23
CA LEU A 14 -4.52 -23.82 -3.20
C LEU A 14 -4.52 -22.47 -3.95
N SER A 15 -5.72 -22.03 -4.37
CA SER A 15 -5.93 -20.65 -4.73
C SER A 15 -5.77 -19.83 -3.46
N GLY A 16 -4.50 -19.54 -3.13
CA GLY A 16 -4.18 -18.64 -2.04
C GLY A 16 -4.84 -17.30 -2.33
N CYS A 17 -5.72 -16.88 -1.44
CA CYS A 17 -6.21 -15.51 -1.44
C CYS A 17 -4.99 -14.61 -1.31
N HIS A 18 -4.57 -13.98 -2.41
CA HIS A 18 -3.51 -12.97 -2.39
C HIS A 18 -4.01 -11.81 -1.52
N GLN A 19 -3.55 -11.78 -0.29
CA GLN A 19 -3.93 -10.76 0.67
C GLN A 19 -3.13 -9.49 0.44
N SER A 20 -3.45 -8.79 -0.65
CA SER A 20 -3.02 -7.40 -0.77
C SER A 20 -3.81 -6.54 0.21
N VAL A 21 -3.13 -5.61 0.84
CA VAL A 21 -3.73 -4.67 1.80
C VAL A 21 -3.91 -3.33 1.12
N LEU A 22 -5.10 -2.78 1.18
CA LEU A 22 -5.43 -1.47 0.62
C LEU A 22 -5.58 -0.45 1.74
N TYR A 23 -4.82 0.66 1.61
CA TYR A 23 -4.90 1.83 2.49
C TYR A 23 -5.43 3.02 1.71
N LYS A 24 -6.33 3.79 2.31
CA LYS A 24 -6.89 5.00 1.71
C LYS A 24 -6.93 6.16 2.70
N GLY A 25 -6.76 7.36 2.19
CA GLY A 25 -6.92 8.58 2.95
C GLY A 25 -6.77 9.82 2.07
N ILE A 26 -7.26 10.94 2.56
CA ILE A 26 -7.10 12.24 1.91
C ILE A 26 -6.10 13.05 2.72
N LEU A 27 -4.98 13.39 2.09
CA LEU A 27 -3.89 14.13 2.70
C LEU A 27 -3.96 15.61 2.29
N PRO A 28 -3.47 16.54 3.14
CA PRO A 28 -3.44 17.95 2.82
C PRO A 28 -2.59 18.25 1.58
N ALA A 29 -3.01 19.24 0.80
CA ALA A 29 -2.27 19.75 -0.34
C ALA A 29 -2.29 21.28 -0.35
N ALA A 30 -1.19 21.89 -0.80
CA ALA A 30 -1.08 23.34 -0.87
C ALA A 30 -1.88 23.94 -2.05
N ASP A 31 -1.95 23.24 -3.17
CA ASP A 31 -2.43 23.74 -4.45
C ASP A 31 -3.80 23.21 -4.88
N CYS A 32 -4.43 22.37 -4.05
CA CYS A 32 -5.74 21.79 -4.34
C CYS A 32 -6.48 21.44 -3.05
N SER A 33 -7.71 20.93 -3.18
CA SER A 33 -8.57 20.61 -2.03
C SER A 33 -8.06 19.45 -1.17
N GLY A 34 -7.12 18.69 -1.68
CA GLY A 34 -6.51 17.53 -1.01
C GLY A 34 -6.01 16.53 -2.03
N ILE A 35 -5.26 15.55 -1.55
CA ILE A 35 -4.77 14.44 -2.37
C ILE A 35 -5.30 13.15 -1.77
N GLU A 36 -6.15 12.45 -2.50
CA GLU A 36 -6.58 11.12 -2.11
C GLU A 36 -5.49 10.10 -2.48
N TYR A 37 -5.03 9.37 -1.47
CA TYR A 37 -4.09 8.26 -1.64
C TYR A 37 -4.84 6.93 -1.58
N SER A 38 -4.56 6.07 -2.54
CA SER A 38 -5.02 4.69 -2.56
C SER A 38 -3.79 3.81 -2.77
N LEU A 39 -3.26 3.29 -1.66
CA LEU A 39 -2.03 2.49 -1.63
C LEU A 39 -2.37 1.02 -1.43
N ARG A 40 -1.99 0.20 -2.38
CA ARG A 40 -2.06 -1.26 -2.27
C ARG A 40 -0.67 -1.83 -2.03
N ILE A 41 -0.55 -2.59 -0.96
CA ILE A 41 0.67 -3.32 -0.59
C ILE A 41 0.41 -4.81 -0.75
N ASP A 42 1.28 -5.50 -1.46
CA ASP A 42 1.29 -6.96 -1.54
C ASP A 42 2.54 -7.51 -0.84
N PRO A 43 2.41 -7.96 0.42
CA PRO A 43 3.54 -8.51 1.16
C PRO A 43 4.11 -9.79 0.55
N GLY A 44 3.29 -10.56 -0.16
CA GLY A 44 3.71 -11.81 -0.78
C GLY A 44 4.67 -11.61 -1.94
N SER A 45 4.45 -10.58 -2.77
CA SER A 45 5.30 -10.27 -3.92
C SER A 45 6.35 -9.19 -3.64
N GLY A 46 6.19 -8.38 -2.59
CA GLY A 46 7.03 -7.22 -2.31
C GLY A 46 6.73 -6.03 -3.24
N GLU A 47 5.55 -6.00 -3.83
CA GLU A 47 5.13 -4.98 -4.78
C GLU A 47 4.06 -4.07 -4.18
N TYR A 48 4.02 -2.83 -4.68
CA TYR A 48 2.96 -1.87 -4.35
C TYR A 48 2.36 -1.28 -5.62
N SER A 49 1.15 -0.79 -5.49
CA SER A 49 0.54 0.14 -6.45
C SER A 49 -0.06 1.33 -5.71
N LEU A 50 0.19 2.51 -6.21
CA LEU A 50 -0.28 3.76 -5.62
C LEU A 50 -1.06 4.55 -6.66
N GLU A 51 -2.27 4.93 -6.30
CA GLU A 51 -3.06 5.90 -7.03
C GLU A 51 -3.20 7.15 -6.18
N THR A 52 -2.84 8.29 -6.76
CA THR A 52 -3.03 9.59 -6.14
C THR A 52 -4.00 10.42 -6.98
N THR A 53 -5.03 10.97 -6.34
CA THR A 53 -6.02 11.81 -6.99
C THR A 53 -5.98 13.19 -6.37
N TYR A 54 -5.54 14.17 -7.15
CA TYR A 54 -5.51 15.58 -6.75
C TYR A 54 -6.90 16.14 -6.95
N LEU A 55 -7.56 16.43 -5.84
CA LEU A 55 -8.95 16.89 -5.83
C LEU A 55 -9.03 18.34 -6.26
N ASP A 56 -9.92 18.62 -7.20
CA ASP A 56 -10.16 19.96 -7.76
C ASP A 56 -8.90 20.64 -8.37
N ALA A 57 -7.91 19.87 -8.74
CA ALA A 57 -6.62 20.40 -9.23
C ALA A 57 -6.74 21.14 -10.57
N ASP A 58 -7.74 20.82 -11.38
CA ASP A 58 -8.00 21.44 -12.68
C ASP A 58 -9.33 22.21 -12.69
N GLY A 59 -9.77 22.65 -11.51
CA GLY A 59 -11.00 23.38 -11.27
C GLY A 59 -12.01 22.60 -10.42
N PRO A 60 -13.09 23.23 -9.94
CA PRO A 60 -14.09 22.60 -9.10
C PRO A 60 -14.66 21.32 -9.71
N GLY A 61 -14.57 20.20 -9.00
CA GLY A 61 -15.00 18.89 -9.44
C GLY A 61 -14.10 18.24 -10.50
N LYS A 62 -12.99 18.85 -10.88
CA LYS A 62 -12.03 18.33 -11.86
C LYS A 62 -10.78 17.81 -11.20
N ASN A 63 -10.77 16.50 -10.98
CA ASN A 63 -9.66 15.79 -10.35
C ASN A 63 -8.60 15.38 -11.37
N VAL A 64 -7.35 15.33 -10.93
CA VAL A 64 -6.23 14.81 -11.71
C VAL A 64 -5.68 13.58 -11.01
N ARG A 65 -5.57 12.47 -11.73
CA ARG A 65 -5.16 11.17 -11.21
C ARG A 65 -3.80 10.76 -11.76
N PHE A 66 -2.95 10.26 -10.86
CA PHE A 66 -1.68 9.65 -11.21
C PHE A 66 -1.61 8.24 -10.61
N THR A 67 -0.95 7.33 -11.33
CA THR A 67 -0.72 5.96 -10.86
C THR A 67 0.77 5.66 -10.91
N SER A 68 1.25 4.96 -9.89
CA SER A 68 2.61 4.43 -9.85
C SER A 68 2.60 3.02 -9.28
N ALA A 69 3.59 2.22 -9.65
CA ALA A 69 3.76 0.87 -9.14
C ALA A 69 5.25 0.53 -9.08
N GLY A 70 5.62 -0.34 -8.19
CA GLY A 70 7.00 -0.77 -8.03
C GLY A 70 7.17 -1.72 -6.85
N ARG A 71 8.36 -1.76 -6.31
CA ARG A 71 8.69 -2.57 -5.13
C ARG A 71 8.75 -1.70 -3.89
N PHE A 72 8.50 -2.31 -2.75
CA PHE A 72 8.66 -1.66 -1.45
C PHE A 72 9.62 -2.45 -0.56
N GLU A 73 10.18 -1.76 0.41
CA GLU A 73 10.98 -2.34 1.49
C GLU A 73 10.38 -1.95 2.84
N ILE A 74 10.56 -2.81 3.83
CA ILE A 74 10.28 -2.50 5.22
C ILE A 74 11.60 -2.18 5.89
N ILE A 75 11.70 -1.00 6.50
CA ILE A 75 12.88 -0.56 7.25
C ILE A 75 12.53 -0.34 8.72
N GLY A 76 13.47 -0.63 9.61
CA GLY A 76 13.25 -0.57 11.06
C GLY A 76 12.66 -1.85 11.63
N GLY A 77 12.10 -1.77 12.82
CA GLY A 77 11.33 -2.83 13.48
C GLY A 77 12.10 -3.79 14.38
N ALA A 78 13.44 -3.81 14.35
CA ALA A 78 14.20 -4.79 15.13
C ALA A 78 14.47 -4.38 16.58
N SER A 79 14.76 -3.10 16.84
CA SER A 79 15.07 -2.60 18.19
C SER A 79 14.16 -1.47 18.66
N ASP A 80 13.60 -0.67 17.74
CA ASP A 80 12.80 0.49 18.08
C ASP A 80 11.29 0.27 17.93
N SER A 81 10.87 -0.93 17.55
CA SER A 81 9.45 -1.30 17.31
C SER A 81 8.73 -0.47 16.26
N VAL A 82 9.41 0.43 15.56
CA VAL A 82 8.82 1.28 14.54
C VAL A 82 9.23 0.80 13.15
N GLU A 83 8.24 0.47 12.34
CA GLU A 83 8.44 0.05 10.95
C GLU A 83 8.06 1.17 10.00
N TYR A 84 8.83 1.29 8.91
CA TYR A 84 8.55 2.19 7.82
C TYR A 84 8.48 1.41 6.51
N TYR A 85 7.52 1.76 5.68
CA TYR A 85 7.45 1.29 4.30
C TYR A 85 8.13 2.30 3.40
N ARG A 86 9.15 1.88 2.68
CA ARG A 86 9.83 2.68 1.67
C ARG A 86 9.39 2.20 0.29
N LEU A 87 8.65 3.04 -0.43
CA LEU A 87 8.18 2.73 -1.77
C LEU A 87 9.21 3.17 -2.79
N ASN A 88 9.45 2.32 -3.79
CA ASN A 88 10.38 2.57 -4.88
C ASN A 88 11.82 2.89 -4.44
N PRO A 89 12.49 1.97 -3.70
CA PRO A 89 13.78 2.26 -3.06
C PRO A 89 14.95 2.47 -4.03
N LYS A 90 14.75 2.24 -5.34
CA LYS A 90 15.79 2.39 -6.36
C LYS A 90 15.84 3.77 -7.01
N GLU A 91 14.80 4.59 -6.81
CA GLU A 91 14.69 5.91 -7.42
C GLU A 91 14.55 6.99 -6.33
N ASP A 92 15.63 7.69 -6.05
CA ASP A 92 15.70 8.69 -4.97
C ASP A 92 14.71 9.85 -5.13
N THR A 93 14.26 10.15 -6.35
CA THR A 93 13.39 11.29 -6.62
C THR A 93 11.92 11.04 -6.33
N ASP A 94 11.46 9.79 -6.43
CA ASP A 94 10.04 9.43 -6.27
C ASP A 94 9.79 8.47 -5.10
N THR A 95 10.76 8.37 -4.20
CA THR A 95 10.64 7.51 -3.02
C THR A 95 9.71 8.11 -1.99
N LEU A 96 8.69 7.36 -1.60
CA LEU A 96 7.77 7.72 -0.52
C LEU A 96 8.04 6.87 0.71
N TYR A 97 7.85 7.48 1.87
CA TYR A 97 8.04 6.83 3.17
C TYR A 97 6.76 6.89 3.99
N PHE A 98 6.33 5.76 4.48
CA PHE A 98 5.18 5.66 5.38
C PHE A 98 5.58 5.00 6.68
N ARG A 99 5.29 5.65 7.79
CA ARG A 99 5.43 5.06 9.12
C ARG A 99 4.21 4.17 9.42
N ARG A 100 4.45 2.97 9.91
CA ARG A 100 3.38 2.14 10.46
C ARG A 100 3.00 2.63 11.85
N VAL A 101 1.86 3.30 11.97
CA VAL A 101 1.36 3.82 13.24
C VAL A 101 0.79 2.69 14.09
N ASP A 102 -0.04 1.85 13.45
CA ASP A 102 -0.61 0.65 14.04
C ASP A 102 -0.94 -0.38 12.93
N GLY A 103 -1.64 -1.44 13.25
CA GLY A 103 -2.01 -2.49 12.30
C GLY A 103 -2.89 -2.04 11.14
N ASN A 104 -3.53 -0.88 11.25
CA ASN A 104 -4.50 -0.37 10.28
C ASN A 104 -4.16 1.00 9.69
N THR A 105 -3.10 1.65 10.16
CA THR A 105 -2.79 3.04 9.82
C THR A 105 -1.35 3.20 9.40
N LEU A 106 -1.15 3.82 8.24
CA LEU A 106 0.15 4.29 7.74
C LEU A 106 0.14 5.82 7.70
N ARG A 107 1.26 6.42 8.07
CA ARG A 107 1.46 7.87 8.09
C ARG A 107 2.56 8.28 7.12
N LEU A 108 2.25 9.19 6.21
CA LEU A 108 3.25 9.75 5.30
C LEU A 108 4.27 10.57 6.10
N VAL A 109 5.55 10.27 5.91
CA VAL A 109 6.68 10.98 6.53
C VAL A 109 7.64 11.47 5.46
N ASN A 110 8.56 12.35 5.83
CA ASN A 110 9.58 12.84 4.90
C ASN A 110 10.72 11.83 4.72
N SER A 111 11.68 12.15 3.86
CA SER A 111 12.86 11.29 3.58
C SER A 111 13.77 11.06 4.79
N GLU A 112 13.69 11.93 5.79
CA GLU A 112 14.41 11.79 7.06
C GLU A 112 13.60 11.02 8.13
N LEU A 113 12.47 10.45 7.73
CA LEU A 113 11.55 9.69 8.58
C LEU A 113 10.91 10.54 9.70
N GLN A 114 10.80 11.83 9.46
CA GLN A 114 10.21 12.78 10.39
C GLN A 114 8.70 12.93 10.12
N GLU A 115 7.92 13.00 11.18
CA GLU A 115 6.48 13.22 11.08
C GLU A 115 6.16 14.68 10.72
N PRO A 116 5.06 14.91 9.99
CA PRO A 116 4.59 16.26 9.73
C PRO A 116 4.08 16.94 11.02
N SER A 117 3.91 18.27 10.94
CA SER A 117 3.49 19.10 12.09
C SER A 117 2.09 18.74 12.62
N ILE A 118 1.21 18.25 11.73
CA ILE A 118 -0.11 17.76 12.09
C ILE A 118 -0.17 16.28 11.63
N PRO A 119 0.36 15.36 12.46
CA PRO A 119 0.61 13.98 12.00
C PRO A 119 -0.64 13.25 11.51
N ASP A 120 -1.75 13.34 12.24
CA ASP A 120 -2.99 12.61 11.91
C ASP A 120 -3.60 12.99 10.56
N SER A 121 -3.30 14.20 10.07
CA SER A 121 -3.77 14.66 8.76
C SER A 121 -3.08 13.94 7.59
N TYR A 122 -2.00 13.23 7.85
CA TYR A 122 -1.21 12.50 6.87
C TYR A 122 -1.38 10.98 6.98
N ASP A 123 -2.45 10.54 7.64
CA ASP A 123 -2.74 9.14 7.84
C ASP A 123 -3.63 8.58 6.71
N ILE A 124 -3.24 7.39 6.26
CA ILE A 124 -4.08 6.55 5.41
C ILE A 124 -4.44 5.28 6.17
N THR A 125 -5.67 4.83 6.06
CA THR A 125 -6.20 3.72 6.84
C THR A 125 -6.54 2.53 5.98
N ARG A 126 -6.40 1.35 6.57
CA ARG A 126 -6.71 0.08 5.93
C ARG A 126 -8.20 -0.02 5.61
N VAL A 127 -8.50 -0.34 4.35
CA VAL A 127 -9.85 -0.64 3.90
C VAL A 127 -10.09 -2.14 4.06
N SER A 128 -11.01 -2.51 4.95
CA SER A 128 -11.43 -3.89 5.12
C SER A 128 -12.27 -4.31 3.92
N ARG A 129 -11.70 -5.12 3.03
CA ARG A 129 -12.46 -5.84 2.02
C ARG A 129 -12.60 -7.29 2.46
N PRO A 130 -13.82 -7.82 2.58
CA PRO A 130 -13.98 -9.25 2.72
C PRO A 130 -13.36 -9.93 1.48
N CYS A 131 -12.58 -10.97 1.72
CA CYS A 131 -12.09 -11.82 0.66
C CYS A 131 -13.31 -12.44 -0.04
N ARG A 132 -13.67 -11.93 -1.22
CA ARG A 132 -14.70 -12.59 -2.03
C ARG A 132 -14.11 -13.86 -2.57
N MET A 133 -14.55 -14.96 -2.01
CA MET A 133 -14.42 -16.24 -2.68
C MET A 133 -15.29 -16.19 -3.94
N GLN A 134 -14.67 -16.19 -5.08
CA GLN A 134 -15.32 -16.49 -6.34
C GLN A 134 -15.21 -17.98 -6.61
#